data_a398126f8fe988c211b3280c6e948924
#
_entry.id   a398126f8fe988c211b3280c6e948924
#
_cell.length_a   1.000
_cell.length_b   1.000
_cell.length_c   1.000
_cell.angle_alpha   90.00
_cell.angle_beta   90.00
_cell.angle_gamma   90.00
#
_symmetry.space_group_name_H-M   'P 1'
#
loop_
_entity.id
_entity.type
_entity.pdbx_description
1 polymer ?
#
loop_
_entity_poly.entity_id
_entity_poly.type
_entity_poly.pdbx_seq_one_letter_code
_entity_poly.pdbx_strand_id
1 'polypeptide(L)'
;PQWRVIQGGSRNYVGPLTAPFRDRIRLGCPVEWIRRDPEAVRVKPKAAAAERFDQVVIATHSDQALRLLADPTPQERDILGAIPYQENEAVLHTDSRLLPRCRRAWAAWNYHRPAQPQRRVAVTYHMNRLQGLDAPVEFCVTLNRADAIDPGRILRRVTFHHPVFTSASVRAQNRRHEIGGV
;
A
#
# COMPACT_ATOMS: atom_id res chain seq x y z
N PRO A 1 20.49 -10.83 -1.18
CA PRO A 1 20.22 -9.39 -1.11
C PRO A 1 20.24 -8.91 0.36
N GLN A 2 20.86 -7.77 0.62
CA GLN A 2 20.89 -7.17 1.94
C GLN A 2 19.66 -6.28 2.11
N TRP A 3 18.80 -6.61 3.07
CA TRP A 3 17.66 -5.77 3.43
C TRP A 3 18.15 -4.50 4.15
N ARG A 4 17.59 -3.37 3.78
CA ARG A 4 17.89 -2.08 4.39
C ARG A 4 16.61 -1.34 4.72
N VAL A 5 16.66 -0.51 5.76
CA VAL A 5 15.58 0.41 6.17
C VAL A 5 16.14 1.83 6.23
N ILE A 6 15.26 2.81 6.10
CA ILE A 6 15.64 4.22 6.27
C ILE A 6 15.81 4.49 7.77
N GLN A 7 16.98 4.92 8.19
CA GLN A 7 17.22 5.31 9.58
C GLN A 7 16.30 6.44 10.01
N GLY A 8 15.65 6.29 11.15
CA GLY A 8 14.67 7.24 11.66
C GLY A 8 13.28 7.20 10.99
N GLY A 9 13.03 6.18 10.14
CA GLY A 9 11.75 5.94 9.50
C GLY A 9 11.63 6.49 8.08
N SER A 10 10.71 5.91 7.32
CA SER A 10 10.56 6.19 5.87
C SER A 10 10.22 7.64 5.55
N ARG A 11 9.56 8.37 6.44
CA ARG A 11 9.24 9.80 6.21
C ARG A 11 10.47 10.68 5.99
N ASN A 12 11.66 10.26 6.48
CA ASN A 12 12.89 11.04 6.40
C ASN A 12 13.39 11.22 4.95
N TYR A 13 13.07 10.32 4.02
CA TYR A 13 13.45 10.49 2.62
C TYR A 13 12.47 11.35 1.81
N VAL A 14 11.23 11.52 2.29
CA VAL A 14 10.18 12.24 1.53
C VAL A 14 10.60 13.68 1.26
N GLY A 15 11.07 14.38 2.28
CA GLY A 15 11.52 15.78 2.15
C GLY A 15 12.64 15.95 1.12
N PRO A 16 13.80 15.26 1.27
CA PRO A 16 14.88 15.33 0.30
C PRO A 16 14.46 14.90 -1.11
N LEU A 17 13.68 13.82 -1.25
CA LEU A 17 13.23 13.32 -2.54
C LEU A 17 12.34 14.31 -3.29
N THR A 18 11.46 15.01 -2.56
CA THR A 18 10.48 15.93 -3.16
C THR A 18 10.99 17.36 -3.28
N ALA A 19 12.11 17.70 -2.67
CA ALA A 19 12.64 19.07 -2.63
C ALA A 19 12.71 19.75 -4.01
N PRO A 20 13.16 19.08 -5.11
CA PRO A 20 13.28 19.72 -6.43
C PRO A 20 11.95 20.08 -7.09
N PHE A 21 10.83 19.53 -6.64
CA PHE A 21 9.49 19.74 -7.24
C PHE A 21 8.38 19.86 -6.21
N ARG A 22 8.73 20.25 -4.97
CA ARG A 22 7.78 20.37 -3.85
C ARG A 22 6.62 21.31 -4.14
N ASP A 23 6.89 22.42 -4.80
CA ASP A 23 5.93 23.45 -5.24
C ASP A 23 4.92 22.94 -6.30
N ARG A 24 5.24 21.84 -6.97
CA ARG A 24 4.37 21.20 -7.97
C ARG A 24 3.51 20.08 -7.38
N ILE A 25 3.69 19.72 -6.11
CA ILE A 25 2.90 18.67 -5.43
C ILE A 25 1.58 19.27 -4.98
N ARG A 26 0.47 18.73 -5.48
CA ARG A 26 -0.88 19.12 -5.11
C ARG A 26 -1.49 18.08 -4.19
N LEU A 27 -1.55 18.39 -2.91
CA LEU A 27 -2.20 17.53 -1.89
C LEU A 27 -3.71 17.83 -1.84
N GLY A 28 -4.50 16.83 -1.46
CA GLY A 28 -5.96 16.98 -1.38
C GLY A 28 -6.64 17.23 -2.72
N CYS A 29 -5.97 16.88 -3.83
CA CYS A 29 -6.43 17.12 -5.19
C CYS A 29 -6.67 15.79 -5.93
N PRO A 30 -7.73 15.02 -5.57
CA PRO A 30 -8.00 13.74 -6.18
C PRO A 30 -8.32 13.88 -7.66
N VAL A 31 -7.77 12.96 -8.47
CA VAL A 31 -8.06 12.86 -9.90
C VAL A 31 -9.40 12.15 -10.08
N GLU A 32 -10.24 12.70 -10.95
CA GLU A 32 -11.54 12.15 -11.32
C GLU A 32 -11.44 11.20 -12.51
N TRP A 33 -10.72 11.63 -13.55
CA TRP A 33 -10.45 10.80 -14.73
C TRP A 33 -9.18 11.23 -15.46
N ILE A 34 -8.66 10.31 -16.28
CA ILE A 34 -7.52 10.48 -17.18
C ILE A 34 -7.97 10.03 -18.56
N ARG A 35 -7.73 10.82 -19.59
CA ARG A 35 -8.10 10.52 -20.98
C ARG A 35 -6.94 10.81 -21.92
N ARG A 36 -6.71 9.94 -22.88
CA ARG A 36 -5.75 10.14 -23.96
C ARG A 36 -6.36 10.97 -25.08
N ASP A 37 -5.62 11.94 -25.58
CA ASP A 37 -5.86 12.62 -26.85
C ASP A 37 -4.73 12.19 -27.80
N PRO A 38 -4.81 12.44 -29.13
CA PRO A 38 -3.79 12.00 -30.09
C PRO A 38 -2.35 12.44 -29.78
N GLU A 39 -2.19 13.61 -29.16
CA GLU A 39 -0.88 14.21 -28.88
C GLU A 39 -0.66 14.56 -27.40
N ALA A 40 -1.54 14.12 -26.51
CA ALA A 40 -1.49 14.50 -25.11
C ALA A 40 -2.32 13.59 -24.22
N VAL A 41 -2.13 13.72 -22.92
CA VAL A 41 -3.00 13.13 -21.90
C VAL A 41 -3.69 14.23 -21.11
N ARG A 42 -4.99 14.14 -20.95
CA ARG A 42 -5.75 15.04 -20.07
C ARG A 42 -5.98 14.41 -18.72
N VAL A 43 -5.68 15.15 -17.68
CA VAL A 43 -5.95 14.79 -16.30
C VAL A 43 -6.98 15.75 -15.74
N LYS A 44 -8.10 15.21 -15.25
CA LYS A 44 -9.18 16.00 -14.63
C LYS A 44 -9.14 15.82 -13.12
N PRO A 45 -8.70 16.84 -12.38
CA PRO A 45 -8.90 16.89 -10.94
C PRO A 45 -10.40 17.06 -10.62
N LYS A 46 -10.87 16.50 -9.50
CA LYS A 46 -12.28 16.55 -9.10
C LYS A 46 -12.83 17.99 -8.97
N ALA A 47 -12.01 18.90 -8.44
CA ALA A 47 -12.42 20.27 -8.12
C ALA A 47 -11.81 21.34 -9.04
N ALA A 48 -11.20 20.97 -10.18
CA ALA A 48 -10.56 21.90 -11.11
C ALA A 48 -10.83 21.53 -12.59
N ALA A 49 -10.47 22.40 -13.52
CA ALA A 49 -10.54 22.10 -14.94
C ALA A 49 -9.55 20.97 -15.33
N ALA A 50 -9.81 20.28 -16.44
CA ALA A 50 -8.87 19.30 -16.97
C ALA A 50 -7.61 20.01 -17.50
N GLU A 51 -6.46 19.43 -17.18
CA GLU A 51 -5.15 19.92 -17.59
C GLU A 51 -4.52 18.96 -18.60
N ARG A 52 -3.72 19.51 -19.52
CA ARG A 52 -2.99 18.77 -20.56
C ARG A 52 -1.58 18.47 -20.09
N PHE A 53 -1.11 17.25 -20.34
CA PHE A 53 0.25 16.77 -20.08
C PHE A 53 0.75 15.97 -21.28
N ASP A 54 2.07 15.94 -21.48
CA ASP A 54 2.70 15.10 -22.51
C ASP A 54 2.64 13.63 -22.12
N GLN A 55 2.86 13.34 -20.84
CA GLN A 55 2.86 11.97 -20.29
C GLN A 55 2.27 11.95 -18.88
N VAL A 56 1.70 10.82 -18.48
CA VAL A 56 1.15 10.59 -17.15
C VAL A 56 1.62 9.23 -16.62
N VAL A 57 2.11 9.22 -15.39
CA VAL A 57 2.38 8.00 -14.62
C VAL A 57 1.29 7.82 -13.57
N ILE A 58 0.55 6.72 -13.63
CA ILE A 58 -0.50 6.40 -12.67
C ILE A 58 0.11 5.49 -11.61
N ALA A 59 0.42 6.04 -10.43
CA ALA A 59 1.03 5.33 -9.30
C ALA A 59 -0.01 5.01 -8.22
N THR A 60 -1.12 4.39 -8.59
CA THR A 60 -2.20 3.94 -7.70
C THR A 60 -2.32 2.41 -7.70
N HIS A 61 -3.28 1.86 -6.96
CA HIS A 61 -3.68 0.45 -7.13
C HIS A 61 -4.20 0.21 -8.55
N SER A 62 -4.04 -1.00 -9.09
CA SER A 62 -4.45 -1.32 -10.46
C SER A 62 -5.96 -1.14 -10.69
N ASP A 63 -6.79 -1.48 -9.71
CA ASP A 63 -8.22 -1.26 -9.74
C ASP A 63 -8.59 0.23 -9.73
N GLN A 64 -7.84 1.05 -9.01
CA GLN A 64 -7.98 2.50 -9.00
C GLN A 64 -7.51 3.10 -10.33
N ALA A 65 -6.36 2.64 -10.86
CA ALA A 65 -5.87 3.05 -12.16
C ALA A 65 -6.91 2.80 -13.25
N LEU A 66 -7.50 1.59 -13.28
CA LEU A 66 -8.53 1.24 -14.25
C LEU A 66 -9.78 2.13 -14.14
N ARG A 67 -10.18 2.51 -12.91
CA ARG A 67 -11.31 3.43 -12.71
C ARG A 67 -11.01 4.87 -13.17
N LEU A 68 -9.75 5.29 -13.09
CA LEU A 68 -9.33 6.63 -13.53
C LEU A 68 -9.28 6.77 -15.04
N LEU A 69 -9.00 5.69 -15.78
CA LEU A 69 -8.94 5.72 -17.24
C LEU A 69 -10.35 5.89 -17.82
N ALA A 70 -10.58 6.98 -18.53
CA ALA A 70 -11.84 7.24 -19.23
C ALA A 70 -11.99 6.39 -20.51
N ASP A 71 -10.87 5.97 -21.08
CA ASP A 71 -10.74 5.27 -22.36
C ASP A 71 -9.85 4.01 -22.28
N PRO A 72 -10.05 3.14 -21.27
CA PRO A 72 -9.17 1.99 -21.10
C PRO A 72 -9.27 1.02 -22.28
N THR A 73 -8.12 0.55 -22.78
CA THR A 73 -8.05 -0.47 -23.83
C THR A 73 -8.55 -1.84 -23.30
N PRO A 74 -8.87 -2.79 -24.18
CA PRO A 74 -9.19 -4.16 -23.77
C PRO A 74 -8.05 -4.81 -22.97
N GLN A 75 -6.80 -4.58 -23.35
CA GLN A 75 -5.63 -5.10 -22.65
C GLN A 75 -5.49 -4.49 -21.22
N GLU A 76 -5.71 -3.20 -21.08
CA GLU A 76 -5.70 -2.54 -19.78
C GLU A 76 -6.80 -3.07 -18.87
N ARG A 77 -8.01 -3.29 -19.40
CA ARG A 77 -9.11 -3.90 -18.63
C ARG A 77 -8.77 -5.31 -18.16
N ASP A 78 -8.21 -6.12 -19.04
CA ASP A 78 -7.83 -7.50 -18.73
C ASP A 78 -6.70 -7.56 -17.69
N ILE A 79 -5.61 -6.80 -17.89
CA ILE A 79 -4.43 -6.85 -17.05
C ILE A 79 -4.65 -6.18 -15.69
N LEU A 80 -5.16 -4.95 -15.68
CA LEU A 80 -5.39 -4.20 -14.42
C LEU A 80 -6.54 -4.79 -13.62
N GLY A 81 -7.59 -5.28 -14.28
CA GLY A 81 -8.74 -5.92 -13.65
C GLY A 81 -8.49 -7.31 -13.08
N ALA A 82 -7.41 -7.99 -13.51
CA ALA A 82 -7.06 -9.33 -13.02
C ALA A 82 -6.50 -9.36 -11.59
N ILE A 83 -6.20 -8.21 -10.99
CA ILE A 83 -5.63 -8.11 -9.66
C ILE A 83 -6.74 -7.74 -8.66
N PRO A 84 -7.29 -8.69 -7.91
CA PRO A 84 -8.28 -8.39 -6.89
C PRO A 84 -7.63 -7.77 -5.66
N TYR A 85 -8.38 -6.96 -4.92
CA TYR A 85 -7.96 -6.35 -3.67
C TYR A 85 -8.80 -6.84 -2.52
N GLN A 86 -8.15 -7.03 -1.37
CA GLN A 86 -8.77 -7.48 -0.13
C GLN A 86 -8.55 -6.44 0.96
N GLU A 87 -9.60 -6.12 1.68
CA GLU A 87 -9.53 -5.30 2.88
C GLU A 87 -8.80 -6.04 4.00
N ASN A 88 -7.86 -5.36 4.63
CA ASN A 88 -7.16 -5.81 5.83
C ASN A 88 -7.18 -4.70 6.87
N GLU A 89 -7.69 -4.99 8.04
CA GLU A 89 -7.60 -4.09 9.18
C GLU A 89 -6.18 -4.16 9.75
N ALA A 90 -5.52 -3.02 9.83
CA ALA A 90 -4.21 -2.85 10.45
C ALA A 90 -4.37 -2.03 11.73
N VAL A 91 -3.85 -2.55 12.84
CA VAL A 91 -3.90 -1.88 14.14
C VAL A 91 -2.48 -1.59 14.61
N LEU A 92 -2.17 -0.31 14.82
CA LEU A 92 -0.96 0.11 15.53
C LEU A 92 -1.25 0.08 17.04
N HIS A 93 -0.42 -0.63 17.80
CA HIS A 93 -0.63 -0.84 19.23
C HIS A 93 0.70 -1.08 19.98
N THR A 94 0.62 -1.11 21.31
CA THR A 94 1.75 -1.42 22.21
C THR A 94 1.55 -2.73 22.98
N ASP A 95 0.63 -3.58 22.55
CA ASP A 95 0.35 -4.86 23.19
C ASP A 95 1.31 -5.95 22.71
N SER A 96 2.37 -6.19 23.46
CA SER A 96 3.40 -7.19 23.14
C SER A 96 2.93 -8.65 23.31
N ARG A 97 1.72 -8.90 23.88
CA ARG A 97 1.14 -10.25 23.98
C ARG A 97 0.86 -10.89 22.63
N LEU A 98 0.80 -10.09 21.56
CA LEU A 98 0.67 -10.56 20.17
C LEU A 98 2.00 -11.07 19.59
N LEU A 99 3.11 -10.86 20.27
CA LEU A 99 4.42 -11.44 19.95
C LEU A 99 4.58 -12.82 20.60
N PRO A 100 5.51 -13.66 20.12
CA PRO A 100 5.80 -14.97 20.74
C PRO A 100 6.10 -14.82 22.24
N ARG A 101 5.68 -15.81 23.07
CA ARG A 101 5.95 -15.81 24.50
C ARG A 101 7.45 -15.75 24.82
N CYS A 102 8.27 -16.44 24.02
CA CYS A 102 9.71 -16.39 24.13
C CYS A 102 10.28 -15.17 23.40
N ARG A 103 10.87 -14.21 24.10
CA ARG A 103 11.47 -12.99 23.49
C ARG A 103 12.54 -13.30 22.45
N ARG A 104 13.28 -14.41 22.59
CA ARG A 104 14.30 -14.84 21.62
C ARG A 104 13.69 -15.25 20.26
N ALA A 105 12.39 -15.61 20.25
CA ALA A 105 11.66 -15.95 19.03
C ALA A 105 11.01 -14.72 18.36
N TRP A 106 11.14 -13.53 18.91
CA TRP A 106 10.60 -12.32 18.30
C TRP A 106 11.30 -12.05 16.99
N ALA A 107 10.53 -11.96 15.93
CA ALA A 107 10.97 -11.59 14.59
C ALA A 107 10.37 -10.23 14.20
N ALA A 108 10.91 -9.60 13.16
CA ALA A 108 10.29 -8.40 12.58
C ALA A 108 8.86 -8.70 12.08
N TRP A 109 8.60 -9.93 11.63
CA TRP A 109 7.31 -10.42 11.16
C TRP A 109 6.94 -11.69 11.94
N ASN A 110 5.81 -11.69 12.62
CA ASN A 110 5.33 -12.80 13.42
C ASN A 110 3.96 -13.26 12.87
N TYR A 111 3.95 -14.39 12.17
CA TYR A 111 2.75 -14.96 11.61
C TYR A 111 1.93 -15.69 12.67
N HIS A 112 0.62 -15.43 12.72
CA HIS A 112 -0.30 -16.13 13.61
C HIS A 112 -0.99 -17.26 12.86
N ARG A 113 -0.84 -18.49 13.38
CA ARG A 113 -1.59 -19.66 12.91
C ARG A 113 -2.75 -19.92 13.88
N PRO A 114 -3.97 -19.44 13.59
CA PRO A 114 -5.11 -19.72 14.44
C PRO A 114 -5.47 -21.20 14.38
N ALA A 115 -6.13 -21.72 15.44
CA ALA A 115 -6.57 -23.11 15.52
C ALA A 115 -7.63 -23.43 14.45
N GLN A 116 -8.48 -22.43 14.10
CA GLN A 116 -9.44 -22.55 13.02
C GLN A 116 -8.94 -21.79 11.78
N PRO A 117 -9.13 -22.36 10.57
CA PRO A 117 -8.75 -21.69 9.34
C PRO A 117 -9.43 -20.32 9.20
N GLN A 118 -8.66 -19.29 8.99
CA GLN A 118 -9.15 -17.93 8.70
C GLN A 118 -8.89 -17.60 7.22
N ARG A 119 -9.84 -16.88 6.60
CA ARG A 119 -9.69 -16.42 5.19
C ARG A 119 -8.62 -15.37 5.03
N ARG A 120 -8.30 -14.63 6.11
CA ARG A 120 -7.33 -13.51 6.09
C ARG A 120 -6.10 -13.89 6.89
N VAL A 121 -4.94 -13.49 6.37
CA VAL A 121 -3.66 -13.68 7.06
C VAL A 121 -3.61 -12.77 8.28
N ALA A 122 -3.28 -13.34 9.44
CA ALA A 122 -2.99 -12.60 10.66
C ALA A 122 -1.48 -12.57 10.87
N VAL A 123 -0.92 -11.37 10.97
CA VAL A 123 0.51 -11.15 11.20
C VAL A 123 0.72 -9.95 12.11
N THR A 124 1.69 -10.04 13.00
CA THR A 124 2.14 -8.92 13.82
C THR A 124 3.56 -8.51 13.42
N TYR A 125 3.71 -7.29 12.96
CA TYR A 125 5.00 -6.65 12.71
C TYR A 125 5.50 -6.05 14.02
N HIS A 126 6.71 -6.42 14.44
CA HIS A 126 7.40 -5.81 15.56
C HIS A 126 8.22 -4.62 15.04
N MET A 127 7.69 -3.41 15.22
CA MET A 127 8.19 -2.21 14.57
C MET A 127 9.55 -1.78 15.11
N ASN A 128 9.80 -1.96 16.43
CA ASN A 128 11.09 -1.63 17.03
C ASN A 128 12.22 -2.42 16.33
N ARG A 129 11.99 -3.71 16.10
CA ARG A 129 12.96 -4.56 15.40
C ARG A 129 13.03 -4.26 13.90
N LEU A 130 11.88 -4.03 13.26
CA LEU A 130 11.80 -3.79 11.83
C LEU A 130 12.47 -2.47 11.42
N GLN A 131 12.34 -1.43 12.24
CA GLN A 131 12.83 -0.08 11.93
C GLN A 131 14.00 0.36 12.81
N GLY A 132 14.49 -0.50 13.73
CA GLY A 132 15.58 -0.15 14.65
C GLY A 132 15.19 0.98 15.61
N LEU A 133 13.95 0.97 16.12
CA LEU A 133 13.47 2.00 17.04
C LEU A 133 14.04 1.75 18.44
N ASP A 134 14.70 2.76 19.00
CA ASP A 134 15.04 2.83 20.42
C ASP A 134 13.87 3.52 21.14
N ALA A 135 12.98 2.72 21.74
CA ALA A 135 11.78 3.22 22.39
C ALA A 135 11.49 2.43 23.67
N PRO A 136 10.92 3.07 24.71
CA PRO A 136 10.64 2.43 25.99
C PRO A 136 9.50 1.41 25.94
N VAL A 137 8.77 1.35 24.82
CA VAL A 137 7.65 0.42 24.57
C VAL A 137 7.83 -0.31 23.27
N GLU A 138 7.21 -1.48 23.16
CA GLU A 138 7.19 -2.27 21.92
C GLU A 138 6.03 -1.80 21.03
N PHE A 139 6.35 -1.21 19.89
CA PHE A 139 5.36 -0.87 18.89
C PHE A 139 5.10 -2.05 17.95
N CYS A 140 3.83 -2.38 17.78
CA CYS A 140 3.37 -3.46 16.92
C CYS A 140 2.36 -2.94 15.90
N VAL A 141 2.37 -3.53 14.70
CA VAL A 141 1.28 -3.40 13.74
C VAL A 141 0.73 -4.79 13.48
N THR A 142 -0.52 -5.02 13.85
CA THR A 142 -1.18 -6.33 13.67
C THR A 142 -2.26 -6.24 12.59
N LEU A 143 -2.22 -7.16 11.65
CA LEU A 143 -3.24 -7.32 10.61
C LEU A 143 -4.28 -8.37 11.00
N ASN A 144 -5.55 -8.04 10.79
CA ASN A 144 -6.71 -8.94 10.84
C ASN A 144 -6.85 -9.73 12.16
N ARG A 145 -6.44 -9.13 13.27
CA ARG A 145 -6.55 -9.73 14.60
C ARG A 145 -6.74 -8.66 15.69
N ALA A 146 -7.56 -7.67 15.41
CA ALA A 146 -7.83 -6.56 16.33
C ALA A 146 -8.53 -6.98 17.62
N ASP A 147 -9.31 -8.06 17.56
CA ASP A 147 -10.02 -8.68 18.67
C ASP A 147 -9.11 -9.21 19.79
N ALA A 148 -7.88 -9.60 19.43
CA ALA A 148 -6.90 -10.11 20.39
C ALA A 148 -6.07 -9.00 21.08
N ILE A 149 -6.20 -7.74 20.65
CA ILE A 149 -5.43 -6.61 21.17
C ILE A 149 -6.20 -5.98 22.32
N ASP A 150 -5.50 -5.67 23.42
CA ASP A 150 -6.06 -4.89 24.51
C ASP A 150 -6.51 -3.51 23.98
N PRO A 151 -7.80 -3.16 24.09
CA PRO A 151 -8.32 -1.88 23.60
C PRO A 151 -7.56 -0.66 24.15
N GLY A 152 -7.10 -0.71 25.42
CA GLY A 152 -6.33 0.35 26.07
C GLY A 152 -4.91 0.54 25.51
N ARG A 153 -4.44 -0.39 24.65
CA ARG A 153 -3.11 -0.34 24.04
C ARG A 153 -3.17 -0.02 22.55
N ILE A 154 -4.35 0.21 22.00
CA ILE A 154 -4.53 0.57 20.60
C ILE A 154 -4.23 2.06 20.42
N LEU A 155 -3.32 2.36 19.50
CA LEU A 155 -2.95 3.73 19.13
C LEU A 155 -3.71 4.21 17.89
N ARG A 156 -3.88 3.33 16.89
CA ARG A 156 -4.58 3.65 15.64
C ARG A 156 -5.09 2.40 14.93
N ARG A 157 -6.24 2.54 14.27
CA ARG A 157 -6.78 1.55 13.32
C ARG A 157 -6.82 2.15 11.92
N VAL A 158 -6.44 1.36 10.92
CA VAL A 158 -6.47 1.75 9.50
C VAL A 158 -6.91 0.54 8.68
N THR A 159 -7.81 0.74 7.74
CA THR A 159 -8.14 -0.27 6.75
C THR A 159 -7.31 -0.05 5.49
N PHE A 160 -6.56 -1.08 5.10
CA PHE A 160 -5.83 -1.11 3.85
C PHE A 160 -6.45 -2.11 2.87
N HIS A 161 -6.38 -1.79 1.60
CA HIS A 161 -6.72 -2.72 0.52
C HIS A 161 -5.41 -3.27 -0.05
N HIS A 162 -5.17 -4.57 0.11
CA HIS A 162 -3.97 -5.20 -0.40
C HIS A 162 -4.29 -6.06 -1.63
N PRO A 163 -3.41 -6.09 -2.65
CA PRO A 163 -3.58 -6.97 -3.78
C PRO A 163 -3.49 -8.44 -3.33
N VAL A 164 -4.35 -9.28 -3.88
CA VAL A 164 -4.37 -10.72 -3.62
C VAL A 164 -3.64 -11.43 -4.75
N PHE A 165 -2.63 -12.22 -4.39
CA PHE A 165 -1.86 -13.01 -5.34
C PHE A 165 -2.65 -14.27 -5.74
N THR A 166 -3.28 -14.22 -6.91
CA THR A 166 -3.93 -15.34 -7.58
C THR A 166 -3.10 -15.78 -8.79
N SER A 167 -3.36 -16.97 -9.33
CA SER A 167 -2.73 -17.38 -10.59
C SER A 167 -3.04 -16.41 -11.74
N ALA A 168 -4.21 -15.79 -11.74
CA ALA A 168 -4.59 -14.78 -12.72
C ALA A 168 -3.78 -13.48 -12.53
N SER A 169 -3.67 -12.96 -11.29
CA SER A 169 -2.92 -11.74 -11.02
C SER A 169 -1.42 -11.89 -11.33
N VAL A 170 -0.84 -13.07 -11.04
CA VAL A 170 0.57 -13.34 -11.39
C VAL A 170 0.78 -13.38 -12.90
N ARG A 171 -0.12 -14.01 -13.65
CA ARG A 171 -0.07 -13.98 -15.13
C ARG A 171 -0.21 -12.56 -15.68
N ALA A 172 -1.11 -11.76 -15.13
CA ALA A 172 -1.30 -10.37 -15.52
C ALA A 172 -0.06 -9.52 -15.29
N GLN A 173 0.63 -9.69 -14.15
CA GLN A 173 1.90 -9.00 -13.87
C GLN A 173 2.98 -9.28 -14.93
N ASN A 174 3.04 -10.50 -15.46
CA ASN A 174 4.00 -10.85 -16.51
C ASN A 174 3.68 -10.16 -17.84
N ARG A 175 2.45 -9.73 -18.04
CA ARG A 175 1.96 -9.04 -19.24
C ARG A 175 1.97 -7.51 -19.12
N ARG A 176 2.52 -6.94 -18.04
CA ARG A 176 2.55 -5.48 -17.78
C ARG A 176 3.15 -4.66 -18.93
N HIS A 177 4.05 -5.25 -19.72
CA HIS A 177 4.69 -4.62 -20.85
C HIS A 177 3.72 -4.33 -22.02
N GLU A 178 2.55 -4.98 -22.03
CA GLU A 178 1.51 -4.78 -23.05
C GLU A 178 0.72 -3.47 -22.84
N ILE A 179 0.81 -2.86 -21.66
CA ILE A 179 0.05 -1.66 -21.26
C ILE A 179 0.96 -0.49 -20.85
N GLY A 180 2.27 -0.64 -20.96
CA GLY A 180 3.24 0.41 -20.62
C GLY A 180 3.79 1.10 -21.85
N GLY A 181 3.86 2.44 -21.84
CA GLY A 181 4.60 3.19 -22.87
C GLY A 181 3.80 3.52 -24.14
N VAL A 182 2.50 3.66 -24.05
CA VAL A 182 1.65 4.18 -25.13
C VAL A 182 1.36 5.64 -24.91
#